data_f7c72f5b5582e1d14d5e002e344e0881
#
_entry.id   f7c72f5b5582e1d14d5e002e344e0881
#
_cell.length_a   1.000
_cell.length_b   1.000
_cell.length_c   1.000
_cell.angle_alpha   90.00
_cell.angle_beta   90.00
_cell.angle_gamma   90.00
#
_symmetry.space_group_name_H-M   'P 1'
#
loop_
_entity.id
_entity.type
_entity.pdbx_description
1 polymer ?
#
loop_
_entity_poly.entity_id
_entity_poly.type
_entity_poly.pdbx_seq_one_letter_code
_entity_poly.pdbx_strand_id
1 'polypeptide(L)'
;MQYLIISELQKLYQGKYSKKFSDKDYMVILTHNVHFYLNVQPHGNYKDPKNKTKYDKNNFYRISDKKFIKIKNQKEDFKTNYQALWIELKDLYDCGHTNAMLNSMRRIIETYINFNVITPEKFYSGNEQYYKLFNVNSHSIDDFTAEVTTYSKVEMIEIFHQLFLDNECEEHFIRYWGKWDLFENNVDKDV
;
A
#
# COMPACT_ATOMS: atom_id res chain seq x y z
N MET A 1 15.27 17.89 6.12
CA MET A 1 15.14 17.41 7.53
C MET A 1 14.96 15.89 7.63
N GLN A 2 14.05 15.26 6.89
CA GLN A 2 13.77 13.80 6.97
C GLN A 2 15.01 12.92 6.73
N TYR A 3 15.82 13.21 5.73
CA TYR A 3 17.06 12.46 5.43
C TYR A 3 18.10 12.53 6.56
N LEU A 4 18.17 13.65 7.26
CA LEU A 4 19.07 13.77 8.41
C LEU A 4 18.64 12.83 9.54
N ILE A 5 17.35 12.78 9.85
CA ILE A 5 16.80 11.89 10.87
C ILE A 5 17.04 10.42 10.48
N ILE A 6 16.80 10.05 9.23
CA ILE A 6 17.06 8.69 8.73
C ILE A 6 18.55 8.34 8.91
N SER A 7 19.45 9.24 8.52
CA SER A 7 20.89 9.03 8.64
C SER A 7 21.32 8.85 10.10
N GLU A 8 20.79 9.65 11.01
CA GLU A 8 21.13 9.52 12.44
C GLU A 8 20.58 8.21 13.06
N LEU A 9 19.35 7.84 12.72
CA LEU A 9 18.80 6.55 13.14
C LEU A 9 19.60 5.38 12.58
N GLN A 10 19.99 5.42 11.33
CA GLN A 10 20.84 4.40 10.71
C GLN A 10 22.20 4.29 11.41
N LYS A 11 22.82 5.41 11.78
CA LYS A 11 24.07 5.40 12.57
C LYS A 11 23.88 4.77 13.94
N LEU A 12 22.75 5.00 14.59
CA LEU A 12 22.44 4.42 15.90
C LEU A 12 22.42 2.89 15.84
N TYR A 13 21.62 2.29 14.96
CA TYR A 13 21.51 0.83 14.94
C TYR A 13 22.61 0.10 14.15
N GLN A 14 23.39 0.80 13.31
CA GLN A 14 24.56 0.21 12.64
C GLN A 14 25.80 0.10 13.53
N GLY A 15 25.68 0.44 14.80
CA GLY A 15 26.75 0.27 15.77
C GLY A 15 27.86 1.32 15.71
N LYS A 16 27.73 2.39 14.92
CA LYS A 16 28.68 3.51 14.94
C LYS A 16 28.68 4.25 16.29
N TYR A 17 27.64 4.06 17.07
CA TYR A 17 27.50 4.54 18.45
C TYR A 17 27.44 3.39 19.46
N SER A 18 28.05 2.24 19.16
CA SER A 18 27.96 0.99 19.91
C SER A 18 28.33 1.08 21.39
N LYS A 19 28.99 2.14 21.83
CA LYS A 19 29.23 2.39 23.26
C LYS A 19 28.03 2.93 24.02
N LYS A 20 26.94 3.31 23.35
CA LYS A 20 25.74 3.91 23.96
C LYS A 20 24.56 2.96 24.08
N PHE A 21 24.53 1.88 23.30
CA PHE A 21 23.48 0.88 23.35
C PHE A 21 24.03 -0.43 23.94
N SER A 22 23.39 -0.93 24.95
CA SER A 22 23.65 -2.26 25.49
C SER A 22 22.78 -3.29 24.79
N ASP A 23 23.08 -4.58 24.91
CA ASP A 23 22.26 -5.68 24.40
C ASP A 23 20.82 -5.71 24.99
N LYS A 24 20.56 -4.87 26.00
CA LYS A 24 19.26 -4.71 26.64
C LYS A 24 18.43 -3.54 26.11
N ASP A 25 19.00 -2.72 25.23
CA ASP A 25 18.33 -1.56 24.70
C ASP A 25 17.47 -1.94 23.49
N TYR A 26 16.27 -1.42 23.45
CA TYR A 26 15.32 -1.63 22.36
C TYR A 26 15.01 -0.30 21.67
N MET A 27 14.97 -0.31 20.36
CA MET A 27 14.52 0.83 19.57
C MET A 27 13.28 0.43 18.79
N VAL A 28 12.21 1.19 18.96
CA VAL A 28 10.95 1.03 18.21
C VAL A 28 10.76 2.26 17.35
N ILE A 29 10.53 2.06 16.05
CA ILE A 29 10.26 3.12 15.09
C ILE A 29 8.84 2.92 14.57
N LEU A 30 7.97 3.89 14.82
CA LEU A 30 6.60 3.93 14.30
C LEU A 30 6.51 5.02 13.23
N THR A 31 6.01 4.68 12.07
CA THR A 31 5.82 5.65 10.99
C THR A 31 4.64 5.23 10.10
N HIS A 32 3.91 6.23 9.60
CA HIS A 32 2.93 6.05 8.53
C HIS A 32 3.51 6.41 7.13
N ASN A 33 4.76 6.89 7.10
CA ASN A 33 5.41 7.31 5.86
C ASN A 33 6.22 6.15 5.29
N VAL A 34 5.75 5.57 4.17
CA VAL A 34 6.40 4.43 3.51
C VAL A 34 7.80 4.78 3.01
N HIS A 35 8.02 5.99 2.52
CA HIS A 35 9.35 6.44 2.10
C HIS A 35 10.33 6.46 3.28
N PHE A 36 9.89 6.96 4.45
CA PHE A 36 10.69 6.92 5.66
C PHE A 36 10.98 5.47 6.08
N TYR A 37 9.95 4.61 6.11
CA TYR A 37 10.07 3.20 6.43
C TYR A 37 11.10 2.48 5.55
N LEU A 38 11.02 2.66 4.22
CA LEU A 38 11.93 2.02 3.27
C LEU A 38 13.38 2.46 3.47
N ASN A 39 13.59 3.73 3.79
CA ASN A 39 14.93 4.31 3.89
C ASN A 39 15.55 4.16 5.29
N VAL A 40 14.75 4.03 6.36
CA VAL A 40 15.27 3.83 7.71
C VAL A 40 15.67 2.38 7.99
N GLN A 41 15.21 1.44 7.17
CA GLN A 41 15.55 0.03 7.35
C GLN A 41 17.07 -0.21 7.30
N PRO A 42 17.56 -1.23 8.00
CA PRO A 42 18.95 -1.62 7.92
C PRO A 42 19.35 -1.96 6.48
N HIS A 43 20.21 -1.15 5.91
CA HIS A 43 20.87 -1.44 4.63
C HIS A 43 22.17 -2.19 4.97
N GLY A 44 22.19 -3.48 4.79
CA GLY A 44 23.39 -4.26 4.98
C GLY A 44 23.59 -5.20 3.82
N ASN A 45 24.81 -5.28 3.31
CA ASN A 45 25.29 -6.47 2.65
C ASN A 45 25.28 -7.57 3.72
N TYR A 46 24.11 -8.16 3.93
CA TYR A 46 23.97 -9.32 4.80
C TYR A 46 24.57 -10.56 4.10
N LYS A 47 25.85 -10.51 3.82
CA LYS A 47 26.66 -11.71 3.68
C LYS A 47 26.83 -12.30 5.07
N ASP A 48 25.71 -12.67 5.70
CA ASP A 48 25.75 -13.46 6.89
C ASP A 48 26.12 -14.89 6.49
N PRO A 49 27.16 -15.49 7.04
CA PRO A 49 27.53 -16.87 6.77
C PRO A 49 26.40 -17.88 7.05
N LYS A 50 25.38 -17.47 7.81
CA LYS A 50 24.18 -18.26 8.14
C LYS A 50 22.97 -17.92 7.30
N ASN A 51 23.12 -17.19 6.19
CA ASN A 51 22.03 -16.74 5.31
C ASN A 51 20.87 -16.01 6.02
N LYS A 52 21.15 -15.35 7.16
CA LYS A 52 20.14 -14.60 7.89
C LYS A 52 19.82 -13.29 7.18
N THR A 53 18.55 -13.02 7.01
CA THR A 53 18.03 -11.79 6.42
C THR A 53 17.80 -10.70 7.47
N LYS A 54 17.44 -9.48 7.04
CA LYS A 54 17.03 -8.42 7.96
C LYS A 54 15.82 -8.81 8.82
N TYR A 55 14.95 -9.68 8.31
CA TYR A 55 13.74 -10.14 9.00
C TYR A 55 14.01 -11.15 10.11
N ASP A 56 15.16 -11.81 10.08
CA ASP A 56 15.60 -12.72 11.14
C ASP A 56 16.23 -11.96 12.32
N LYS A 57 16.80 -10.79 12.03
CA LYS A 57 17.53 -9.97 13.01
C LYS A 57 16.67 -8.87 13.64
N ASN A 58 15.64 -8.42 12.91
CA ASN A 58 14.78 -7.31 13.31
C ASN A 58 13.31 -7.70 13.17
N ASN A 59 12.47 -7.06 13.94
CA ASN A 59 11.04 -7.26 13.87
C ASN A 59 10.41 -6.12 13.06
N PHE A 60 9.80 -6.49 11.94
CA PHE A 60 9.03 -5.58 11.09
C PHE A 60 7.55 -5.93 11.22
N TYR A 61 6.72 -4.91 11.41
CA TYR A 61 5.28 -5.06 11.51
C TYR A 61 4.57 -4.04 10.65
N ARG A 62 3.45 -4.44 10.10
CA ARG A 62 2.43 -3.57 9.52
C ARG A 62 1.27 -3.52 10.49
N ILE A 63 0.68 -2.33 10.68
CA ILE A 63 -0.52 -2.14 11.47
C ILE A 63 -1.69 -2.02 10.48
N SER A 64 -2.64 -2.92 10.57
CA SER A 64 -3.88 -2.91 9.79
C SER A 64 -5.03 -3.35 10.68
N ASP A 65 -6.15 -2.67 10.62
CA ASP A 65 -7.34 -2.93 11.44
C ASP A 65 -7.00 -3.19 12.93
N LYS A 66 -6.21 -2.28 13.51
CA LYS A 66 -5.76 -2.34 14.92
C LYS A 66 -4.93 -3.58 15.28
N LYS A 67 -4.44 -4.34 14.28
CA LYS A 67 -3.63 -5.54 14.47
C LYS A 67 -2.20 -5.32 13.99
N PHE A 68 -1.26 -5.94 14.69
CA PHE A 68 0.14 -6.01 14.28
C PHE A 68 0.36 -7.25 13.41
N ILE A 69 0.62 -7.03 12.11
CA ILE A 69 0.91 -8.09 11.15
C ILE A 69 2.42 -8.15 10.96
N LYS A 70 3.05 -9.26 11.36
CA LYS A 70 4.49 -9.43 11.23
C LYS A 70 4.89 -9.65 9.77
N ILE A 71 5.83 -8.87 9.29
CA ILE A 71 6.47 -9.03 7.97
C ILE A 71 7.64 -10.00 8.14
N LYS A 72 7.58 -11.15 7.48
CA LYS A 72 8.53 -12.27 7.69
C LYS A 72 9.60 -12.35 6.61
N ASN A 73 9.35 -11.78 5.45
CA ASN A 73 10.25 -11.89 4.30
C ASN A 73 10.04 -10.74 3.31
N GLN A 74 10.90 -10.68 2.30
CA GLN A 74 10.90 -9.63 1.29
C GLN A 74 9.64 -9.60 0.40
N LYS A 75 8.89 -10.70 0.30
CA LYS A 75 7.66 -10.74 -0.51
C LYS A 75 6.50 -10.03 0.21
N GLU A 76 6.51 -10.08 1.52
CA GLU A 76 5.52 -9.43 2.39
C GLU A 76 5.85 -7.97 2.67
N ASP A 77 7.08 -7.53 2.38
CA ASP A 77 7.57 -6.18 2.64
C ASP A 77 7.34 -5.25 1.43
N PHE A 78 7.21 -3.96 1.70
CA PHE A 78 7.11 -2.94 0.66
C PHE A 78 8.45 -2.78 -0.06
N LYS A 79 8.40 -2.62 -1.37
CA LYS A 79 9.56 -2.24 -2.20
C LYS A 79 9.47 -0.79 -2.67
N THR A 80 8.26 -0.29 -2.84
CA THR A 80 7.97 1.05 -3.32
C THR A 80 6.74 1.61 -2.63
N ASN A 81 6.60 2.94 -2.64
CA ASN A 81 5.37 3.60 -2.18
C ASN A 81 4.15 3.12 -2.96
N TYR A 82 4.31 2.88 -4.25
CA TYR A 82 3.23 2.40 -5.11
C TYR A 82 2.75 1.00 -4.72
N GLN A 83 3.66 0.08 -4.44
CA GLN A 83 3.30 -1.25 -3.94
C GLN A 83 2.58 -1.18 -2.59
N ALA A 84 2.98 -0.24 -1.73
CA ALA A 84 2.33 -0.05 -0.44
C ALA A 84 0.86 0.37 -0.59
N LEU A 85 0.52 1.19 -1.60
CA LEU A 85 -0.87 1.56 -1.89
C LEU A 85 -1.74 0.35 -2.26
N TRP A 86 -1.20 -0.58 -3.05
CA TRP A 86 -1.90 -1.81 -3.42
C TRP A 86 -2.10 -2.76 -2.23
N ILE A 87 -1.11 -2.85 -1.35
CA ILE A 87 -1.23 -3.64 -0.11
C ILE A 87 -2.27 -3.00 0.82
N GLU A 88 -2.23 -1.67 0.98
CA GLU A 88 -3.23 -0.92 1.74
C GLU A 88 -4.64 -1.15 1.20
N LEU A 89 -4.82 -1.10 -0.13
CA LEU A 89 -6.11 -1.36 -0.77
C LEU A 89 -6.63 -2.77 -0.46
N LYS A 90 -5.77 -3.79 -0.49
CA LYS A 90 -6.15 -5.16 -0.13
C LYS A 90 -6.59 -5.27 1.34
N ASP A 91 -5.82 -4.68 2.25
CA ASP A 91 -6.17 -4.68 3.67
C ASP A 91 -7.52 -4.00 3.91
N LEU A 92 -7.78 -2.87 3.25
CA LEU A 92 -9.05 -2.16 3.34
C LEU A 92 -10.21 -2.97 2.77
N TYR A 93 -9.99 -3.69 1.67
CA TYR A 93 -10.97 -4.60 1.10
C TYR A 93 -11.31 -5.75 2.05
N ASP A 94 -10.29 -6.40 2.62
CA ASP A 94 -10.48 -7.50 3.56
C ASP A 94 -11.22 -7.06 4.82
N CYS A 95 -10.93 -5.84 5.30
CA CYS A 95 -11.59 -5.24 6.47
C CYS A 95 -12.96 -4.61 6.16
N GLY A 96 -13.36 -4.48 4.89
CA GLY A 96 -14.62 -3.88 4.48
C GLY A 96 -14.70 -2.36 4.62
N HIS A 97 -13.55 -1.66 4.61
CA HIS A 97 -13.47 -0.19 4.74
C HIS A 97 -13.63 0.51 3.37
N THR A 98 -14.82 0.45 2.79
CA THR A 98 -15.13 0.91 1.43
C THR A 98 -14.75 2.38 1.17
N ASN A 99 -15.07 3.29 2.09
CA ASN A 99 -14.73 4.70 1.94
C ASN A 99 -13.22 4.97 1.87
N ALA A 100 -12.43 4.23 2.65
CA ALA A 100 -10.98 4.34 2.63
C ALA A 100 -10.37 3.73 1.36
N MET A 101 -11.01 2.70 0.77
CA MET A 101 -10.59 2.10 -0.50
C MET A 101 -10.53 3.11 -1.63
N LEU A 102 -11.52 4.01 -1.75
CA LEU A 102 -11.55 5.04 -2.81
C LEU A 102 -10.31 5.92 -2.79
N ASN A 103 -9.85 6.33 -1.62
CA ASN A 103 -8.64 7.15 -1.51
C ASN A 103 -7.40 6.39 -1.99
N SER A 104 -7.27 5.11 -1.62
CA SER A 104 -6.15 4.27 -2.07
C SER A 104 -6.22 4.00 -3.58
N MET A 105 -7.42 3.72 -4.14
CA MET A 105 -7.64 3.54 -5.57
C MET A 105 -7.27 4.81 -6.35
N ARG A 106 -7.74 5.99 -5.91
CA ARG A 106 -7.38 7.27 -6.51
C ARG A 106 -5.88 7.47 -6.55
N ARG A 107 -5.19 7.28 -5.44
CA ARG A 107 -3.73 7.45 -5.34
C ARG A 107 -2.98 6.46 -6.23
N ILE A 108 -3.49 5.25 -6.41
CA ILE A 108 -2.94 4.26 -7.35
C ILE A 108 -3.09 4.77 -8.78
N ILE A 109 -4.29 5.22 -9.18
CA ILE A 109 -4.54 5.76 -10.52
C ILE A 109 -3.66 6.99 -10.77
N GLU A 110 -3.67 7.98 -9.88
CA GLU A 110 -2.85 9.19 -10.00
C GLU A 110 -1.36 8.86 -10.18
N THR A 111 -0.85 7.90 -9.40
CA THR A 111 0.55 7.47 -9.50
C THR A 111 0.80 6.76 -10.83
N TYR A 112 -0.12 5.90 -11.26
CA TYR A 112 -0.02 5.14 -12.50
C TYR A 112 -0.03 6.06 -13.74
N ILE A 113 -1.01 6.97 -13.84
CA ILE A 113 -1.13 7.88 -14.98
C ILE A 113 0.04 8.85 -15.06
N ASN A 114 0.48 9.40 -13.93
CA ASN A 114 1.65 10.28 -13.86
C ASN A 114 2.94 9.57 -14.30
N PHE A 115 3.13 8.32 -13.87
CA PHE A 115 4.31 7.55 -14.25
C PHE A 115 4.34 7.20 -15.74
N ASN A 116 3.18 6.90 -16.32
CA ASN A 116 3.04 6.54 -17.73
C ASN A 116 2.76 7.73 -18.65
N VAL A 117 2.77 8.95 -18.11
CA VAL A 117 2.51 10.20 -18.86
C VAL A 117 1.15 10.15 -19.59
N ILE A 118 0.15 9.60 -18.94
CA ILE A 118 -1.24 9.53 -19.40
C ILE A 118 -2.01 10.68 -18.75
N THR A 119 -2.85 11.40 -19.52
CA THR A 119 -3.72 12.42 -18.91
C THR A 119 -4.95 11.78 -18.28
N PRO A 120 -5.53 12.39 -17.22
CA PRO A 120 -6.74 11.87 -16.60
C PRO A 120 -7.89 11.71 -17.61
N GLU A 121 -8.08 12.68 -18.51
CA GLU A 121 -9.13 12.66 -19.54
C GLU A 121 -8.99 11.45 -20.46
N LYS A 122 -7.74 11.05 -20.77
CA LYS A 122 -7.50 9.87 -21.58
C LYS A 122 -7.76 8.59 -20.80
N PHE A 123 -7.33 8.53 -19.54
CA PHE A 123 -7.49 7.34 -18.71
C PHE A 123 -8.96 7.02 -18.39
N TYR A 124 -9.78 8.06 -18.21
CA TYR A 124 -11.21 7.92 -17.93
C TYR A 124 -12.11 8.07 -19.18
N SER A 125 -11.52 8.08 -20.37
CA SER A 125 -12.30 8.20 -21.62
C SER A 125 -13.32 7.07 -21.74
N GLY A 126 -14.60 7.44 -21.92
CA GLY A 126 -15.73 6.50 -21.93
C GLY A 126 -16.22 6.08 -20.53
N ASN A 127 -15.58 6.55 -19.48
CA ASN A 127 -15.86 6.23 -18.08
C ASN A 127 -15.85 7.49 -17.19
N GLU A 128 -16.34 8.62 -17.72
CA GLU A 128 -16.28 9.94 -17.07
C GLU A 128 -17.02 9.97 -15.72
N GLN A 129 -18.03 9.11 -15.53
CA GLN A 129 -18.72 8.93 -14.25
C GLN A 129 -17.74 8.45 -13.14
N TYR A 130 -16.75 7.63 -13.47
CA TYR A 130 -15.78 7.14 -12.51
C TYR A 130 -14.69 8.17 -12.21
N TYR A 131 -14.46 9.12 -13.11
CA TYR A 131 -13.62 10.28 -12.81
C TYR A 131 -14.13 11.04 -11.58
N LYS A 132 -15.44 11.29 -11.52
CA LYS A 132 -16.07 11.93 -10.35
C LYS A 132 -15.93 11.06 -9.11
N LEU A 133 -16.21 9.76 -9.23
CA LEU A 133 -16.12 8.82 -8.11
C LEU A 133 -14.73 8.84 -7.47
N PHE A 134 -13.65 8.87 -8.25
CA PHE A 134 -12.27 8.82 -7.73
C PHE A 134 -11.67 10.19 -7.43
N ASN A 135 -12.16 11.30 -8.02
CA ASN A 135 -11.49 12.59 -7.94
C ASN A 135 -12.26 13.72 -7.22
N VAL A 136 -13.58 13.66 -7.12
CA VAL A 136 -14.37 14.81 -6.66
C VAL A 136 -14.22 15.12 -5.17
N ASN A 137 -13.65 14.24 -4.35
CA ASN A 137 -13.88 14.36 -2.91
C ASN A 137 -12.69 14.41 -1.99
N SER A 138 -11.68 15.18 -2.37
CA SER A 138 -10.69 15.63 -1.37
C SER A 138 -11.14 16.87 -0.57
N HIS A 139 -12.25 17.50 -0.92
CA HIS A 139 -12.63 18.80 -0.35
C HIS A 139 -14.00 18.90 0.35
N SER A 140 -14.88 17.92 0.24
CA SER A 140 -16.16 17.92 0.96
C SER A 140 -16.57 16.51 1.40
N ILE A 141 -16.33 16.24 2.66
CA ILE A 141 -16.64 14.95 3.28
C ILE A 141 -18.17 14.72 3.37
N ASP A 142 -18.96 15.78 3.42
CA ASP A 142 -20.39 15.72 3.73
C ASP A 142 -21.29 15.34 2.55
N ASP A 143 -20.96 15.73 1.32
CA ASP A 143 -21.76 15.38 0.13
C ASP A 143 -21.45 13.99 -0.44
N PHE A 144 -20.35 13.41 -0.03
CA PHE A 144 -19.79 12.18 -0.58
C PHE A 144 -20.26 10.90 0.09
N THR A 145 -20.66 10.98 1.32
CA THR A 145 -21.15 9.81 2.06
C THR A 145 -22.39 9.20 1.43
N ALA A 146 -23.19 9.97 0.73
CA ALA A 146 -24.43 9.49 0.09
C ALA A 146 -24.17 8.69 -1.21
N GLU A 147 -23.21 9.10 -2.06
CA GLU A 147 -22.91 8.36 -3.31
C GLU A 147 -22.00 7.16 -3.08
N VAL A 148 -21.08 7.24 -2.14
CA VAL A 148 -20.15 6.14 -1.82
C VAL A 148 -20.84 5.00 -1.08
N THR A 149 -21.89 5.27 -0.34
CA THR A 149 -22.70 4.23 0.33
C THR A 149 -23.47 3.34 -0.63
N THR A 150 -23.51 3.67 -1.92
CA THR A 150 -24.20 2.86 -2.95
C THR A 150 -23.37 1.67 -3.44
N TYR A 151 -22.04 1.72 -3.37
CA TYR A 151 -21.19 0.65 -3.90
C TYR A 151 -20.68 -0.28 -2.80
N SER A 152 -20.84 -1.58 -3.01
CA SER A 152 -20.16 -2.59 -2.21
C SER A 152 -18.64 -2.60 -2.48
N LYS A 153 -17.87 -3.22 -1.59
CA LYS A 153 -16.42 -3.36 -1.80
C LYS A 153 -16.08 -4.14 -3.08
N VAL A 154 -16.93 -5.10 -3.45
CA VAL A 154 -16.78 -5.91 -4.67
C VAL A 154 -16.98 -5.04 -5.90
N GLU A 155 -18.11 -4.32 -5.97
CA GLU A 155 -18.40 -3.41 -7.09
C GLU A 155 -17.32 -2.34 -7.27
N MET A 156 -16.75 -1.83 -6.17
CA MET A 156 -15.64 -0.87 -6.25
C MET A 156 -14.39 -1.46 -6.91
N ILE A 157 -14.03 -2.71 -6.57
CA ILE A 157 -12.89 -3.37 -7.20
C ILE A 157 -13.20 -3.72 -8.66
N GLU A 158 -14.43 -4.09 -8.99
CA GLU A 158 -14.88 -4.33 -10.37
C GLU A 158 -14.73 -3.08 -11.23
N ILE A 159 -15.23 -1.93 -10.76
CA ILE A 159 -15.06 -0.64 -11.43
C ILE A 159 -13.58 -0.30 -11.59
N PHE A 160 -12.79 -0.50 -10.54
CA PHE A 160 -11.36 -0.23 -10.55
C PHE A 160 -10.60 -1.14 -11.52
N HIS A 161 -10.92 -2.44 -11.58
CA HIS A 161 -10.38 -3.39 -12.53
C HIS A 161 -10.77 -3.00 -13.97
N GLN A 162 -12.06 -2.66 -14.20
CA GLN A 162 -12.55 -2.29 -15.52
C GLN A 162 -11.80 -1.09 -16.10
N LEU A 163 -11.44 -0.09 -15.28
CA LEU A 163 -10.64 1.04 -15.75
C LEU A 163 -9.26 0.61 -16.28
N PHE A 164 -8.61 -0.37 -15.65
CA PHE A 164 -7.33 -0.90 -16.15
C PHE A 164 -7.53 -1.75 -17.40
N LEU A 165 -8.63 -2.49 -17.50
CA LEU A 165 -8.97 -3.28 -18.67
C LEU A 165 -9.26 -2.38 -19.89
N ASP A 166 -10.07 -1.35 -19.73
CA ASP A 166 -10.44 -0.40 -20.81
C ASP A 166 -9.22 0.39 -21.33
N ASN A 167 -8.18 0.53 -20.51
CA ASN A 167 -6.92 1.17 -20.88
C ASN A 167 -5.86 0.18 -21.37
N GLU A 168 -6.22 -1.08 -21.70
CA GLU A 168 -5.30 -2.13 -22.18
C GLU A 168 -4.15 -2.41 -21.21
N CYS A 169 -4.36 -2.22 -19.90
CA CYS A 169 -3.34 -2.40 -18.88
C CYS A 169 -3.78 -3.34 -17.74
N GLU A 170 -4.63 -4.30 -18.05
CA GLU A 170 -5.13 -5.31 -17.11
C GLU A 170 -3.99 -6.10 -16.44
N GLU A 171 -2.91 -6.42 -17.17
CA GLU A 171 -1.76 -7.13 -16.60
C GLU A 171 -1.14 -6.37 -15.43
N HIS A 172 -1.21 -5.03 -15.44
CA HIS A 172 -0.75 -4.21 -14.33
C HIS A 172 -1.62 -4.43 -13.08
N PHE A 173 -2.95 -4.44 -13.24
CA PHE A 173 -3.87 -4.75 -12.16
C PHE A 173 -3.62 -6.16 -11.61
N ILE A 174 -3.57 -7.18 -12.46
CA ILE A 174 -3.33 -8.57 -12.08
C ILE A 174 -2.00 -8.73 -11.33
N ARG A 175 -0.96 -8.01 -11.72
CA ARG A 175 0.36 -8.07 -11.06
C ARG A 175 0.32 -7.64 -9.60
N TYR A 176 -0.49 -6.65 -9.26
CA TYR A 176 -0.55 -6.08 -7.91
C TYR A 176 -1.72 -6.57 -7.09
N TRP A 177 -2.89 -6.69 -7.70
CA TRP A 177 -4.10 -7.21 -7.03
C TRP A 177 -4.14 -8.73 -7.02
N GLY A 178 -3.83 -9.37 -8.11
CA GLY A 178 -4.03 -10.77 -8.39
C GLY A 178 -5.09 -10.95 -9.50
N LYS A 179 -5.31 -12.18 -9.93
CA LYS A 179 -6.39 -12.50 -10.85
C LYS A 179 -7.72 -12.19 -10.17
N TRP A 180 -8.59 -11.48 -10.87
CA TRP A 180 -9.92 -11.16 -10.40
C TRP A 180 -10.92 -11.98 -11.20
N ASP A 181 -11.43 -13.05 -10.62
CA ASP A 181 -12.50 -13.85 -11.22
C ASP A 181 -13.84 -13.40 -10.66
N LEU A 182 -14.63 -12.73 -11.50
CA LEU A 182 -15.99 -12.26 -11.19
C LEU A 182 -16.93 -13.39 -10.76
N PHE A 183 -16.62 -14.64 -11.12
CA PHE A 183 -17.48 -15.80 -10.90
C PHE A 183 -17.18 -16.57 -9.61
N GLU A 184 -15.99 -16.47 -9.03
CA GLU A 184 -15.64 -17.19 -7.80
C GLU A 184 -16.14 -16.51 -6.51
N ASN A 185 -16.46 -15.21 -6.56
CA ASN A 185 -16.87 -14.48 -5.35
C ASN A 185 -18.39 -14.58 -5.02
N ASN A 186 -19.17 -15.28 -5.82
CA ASN A 186 -20.62 -15.45 -5.61
C ASN A 186 -21.03 -16.81 -5.03
N VAL A 187 -20.09 -17.70 -4.66
CA VAL A 187 -20.46 -19.08 -4.27
C VAL A 187 -20.42 -19.34 -2.75
N ASP A 188 -19.88 -18.45 -1.93
CA ASP A 188 -19.78 -18.73 -0.49
C ASP A 188 -20.41 -17.63 0.38
N LYS A 189 -21.73 -17.44 0.30
CA LYS A 189 -22.49 -16.78 1.37
C LYS A 189 -23.97 -17.20 1.41
N ASP A 190 -24.23 -18.49 1.43
CA ASP A 190 -25.49 -19.02 1.95
C ASP A 190 -25.25 -20.44 2.49
N VAL A 191 -24.73 -20.53 3.72
CA VAL A 191 -24.98 -21.61 4.68
C VAL A 191 -24.89 -21.05 6.09
#